data_239ff15c14effe46e383d36ea1341f8b
#
_entry.id   239ff15c14effe46e383d36ea1341f8b
#
_cell.length_a   1.000
_cell.length_b   1.000
_cell.length_c   1.000
_cell.angle_alpha   90.00
_cell.angle_beta   90.00
_cell.angle_gamma   90.00
#
_symmetry.space_group_name_H-M   'P 1'
#
loop_
_entity.id
_entity.type
_entity.pdbx_description
1 polymer ?
#
loop_
_entity_poly.entity_id
_entity_poly.type
_entity_poly.pdbx_seq_one_letter_code
_entity_poly.pdbx_strand_id
1 'polypeptide(L)'
;MSDAANTKLKRSLKSRHMNMIALGGSIGTGLFVAGGEVVSTAGPGGALVAYGFIGIMVYFLMTSLGEMATYLPVPGSFGTYASRYVDPAFGFALGWNYWFNWAITLAAELVAGALIMKYWFPDIPAIVWSALFLAALFLMNYLSTRSFGESEYFFSSMKVITVFVFLFVGTMLILGIGGTSPGFENWTRGEAPFVGGFASIMAIFMVAGFSFQGTELIGVAAGESEDPEKNIPKAIHSIFWRILLFYIGAFVVIGFLIPYDDPNLLNSSVENVAISPFTLVLDRFGFAFAVQLHQCYILTAVLSAGNSGLMHLPACYMPWLKKGMHLRYLLN
;
A
#
# COMPACT_ATOMS: atom_id res chain seq x y z
N MET A 1 37.05 -20.79 -9.24
CA MET A 1 35.65 -21.03 -8.83
C MET A 1 35.67 -21.27 -7.32
N SER A 2 35.77 -20.22 -6.56
CA SER A 2 35.67 -20.28 -5.09
C SER A 2 35.29 -18.87 -4.61
N ASP A 3 34.46 -18.84 -3.59
CA ASP A 3 34.10 -17.68 -2.79
C ASP A 3 33.19 -16.62 -3.44
N ALA A 4 32.02 -17.05 -3.92
CA ALA A 4 30.81 -16.22 -3.75
C ALA A 4 30.53 -16.18 -2.23
N ALA A 5 31.10 -15.19 -1.56
CA ALA A 5 30.99 -14.98 -0.12
C ALA A 5 29.53 -15.16 0.30
N ASN A 6 29.34 -16.15 1.14
CA ASN A 6 28.14 -16.64 1.77
C ASN A 6 27.54 -15.57 2.72
N THR A 7 27.12 -14.43 2.20
CA THR A 7 26.29 -13.47 2.93
C THR A 7 24.86 -13.95 2.90
N LYS A 8 24.60 -15.02 3.66
CA LYS A 8 23.24 -15.43 3.99
C LYS A 8 22.56 -14.25 4.64
N LEU A 9 21.47 -13.76 4.04
CA LEU A 9 20.56 -12.85 4.71
C LEU A 9 20.18 -13.48 6.05
N LYS A 10 20.12 -12.65 7.08
CA LYS A 10 19.73 -13.14 8.41
C LYS A 10 18.23 -13.46 8.35
N ARG A 11 17.89 -14.75 8.29
CA ARG A 11 16.49 -15.22 8.30
C ARG A 11 15.89 -14.97 9.68
N SER A 12 15.26 -13.83 9.85
CA SER A 12 14.70 -13.36 11.15
C SER A 12 13.21 -13.06 11.10
N LEU A 13 12.59 -13.08 9.89
CA LEU A 13 11.17 -12.83 9.72
C LEU A 13 10.35 -14.10 9.97
N LYS A 14 9.57 -14.09 11.05
CA LYS A 14 8.64 -15.17 11.41
C LYS A 14 7.39 -15.14 10.55
N SER A 15 6.65 -16.26 10.54
CA SER A 15 5.37 -16.38 9.82
C SER A 15 4.38 -15.23 10.13
N ARG A 16 4.30 -14.77 11.37
CA ARG A 16 3.45 -13.63 11.76
C ARG A 16 3.86 -12.32 11.07
N HIS A 17 5.17 -12.07 10.93
CA HIS A 17 5.69 -10.89 10.25
C HIS A 17 5.35 -10.95 8.75
N MET A 18 5.60 -12.10 8.12
CA MET A 18 5.28 -12.32 6.69
C MET A 18 3.79 -12.12 6.40
N ASN A 19 2.91 -12.65 7.25
CA ASN A 19 1.46 -12.48 7.08
C ASN A 19 1.03 -11.02 7.25
N MET A 20 1.60 -10.27 8.20
CA MET A 20 1.28 -8.86 8.39
C MET A 20 1.85 -7.97 7.28
N ILE A 21 3.06 -8.24 6.80
CA ILE A 21 3.61 -7.59 5.60
C ILE A 21 2.69 -7.85 4.40
N ALA A 22 2.21 -9.09 4.25
CA ALA A 22 1.27 -9.47 3.20
C ALA A 22 -0.05 -8.71 3.28
N LEU A 23 -0.63 -8.58 4.48
CA LEU A 23 -1.94 -7.96 4.67
C LEU A 23 -1.86 -6.43 4.69
N GLY A 24 -0.88 -5.86 5.36
CA GLY A 24 -0.79 -4.43 5.65
C GLY A 24 0.16 -3.64 4.77
N GLY A 25 1.13 -4.31 4.10
CA GLY A 25 2.20 -3.63 3.36
C GLY A 25 1.71 -2.74 2.22
N SER A 26 0.58 -3.06 1.59
CA SER A 26 -0.01 -2.26 0.51
C SER A 26 -1.16 -1.34 0.95
N ILE A 27 -1.57 -1.37 2.22
CA ILE A 27 -2.60 -0.47 2.72
C ILE A 27 -1.92 0.83 3.15
N GLY A 28 -1.99 1.85 2.31
CA GLY A 28 -1.38 3.17 2.50
C GLY A 28 -2.25 4.29 1.96
N THR A 29 -1.62 5.37 1.50
CA THR A 29 -2.27 6.55 0.92
C THR A 29 -3.18 6.21 -0.26
N GLY A 30 -2.85 5.20 -1.07
CA GLY A 30 -3.66 4.79 -2.22
C GLY A 30 -5.10 4.40 -1.86
N LEU A 31 -5.31 3.69 -0.75
CA LEU A 31 -6.65 3.33 -0.31
C LEU A 31 -7.29 4.43 0.55
N PHE A 32 -6.57 4.91 1.57
CA PHE A 32 -7.15 5.80 2.57
C PHE A 32 -7.32 7.24 2.08
N VAL A 33 -6.49 7.69 1.15
CA VAL A 33 -6.50 9.08 0.66
C VAL A 33 -7.04 9.15 -0.76
N ALA A 34 -6.43 8.46 -1.71
CA ALA A 34 -6.81 8.54 -3.12
C ALA A 34 -8.17 7.88 -3.43
N GLY A 35 -8.72 7.08 -2.52
CA GLY A 35 -10.03 6.45 -2.69
C GLY A 35 -11.18 7.45 -2.91
N GLY A 36 -11.09 8.67 -2.38
CA GLY A 36 -12.06 9.74 -2.61
C GLY A 36 -12.05 10.22 -4.05
N GLU A 37 -10.87 10.51 -4.60
CA GLU A 37 -10.69 10.92 -6.00
C GLU A 37 -11.20 9.83 -6.97
N VAL A 38 -10.95 8.57 -6.66
CA VAL A 38 -11.42 7.45 -7.47
C VAL A 38 -12.94 7.43 -7.59
N VAL A 39 -13.65 7.57 -6.47
CA VAL A 39 -15.12 7.54 -6.45
C VAL A 39 -15.70 8.81 -7.08
N SER A 40 -15.10 9.97 -6.84
CA SER A 40 -15.58 11.23 -7.44
C SER A 40 -15.38 11.27 -8.96
N THR A 41 -14.28 10.67 -9.46
CA THR A 41 -13.91 10.71 -10.89
C THR A 41 -14.71 9.71 -11.73
N ALA A 42 -14.86 8.47 -11.26
CA ALA A 42 -15.42 7.37 -12.06
C ALA A 42 -16.72 6.78 -11.47
N GLY A 43 -17.17 7.29 -10.35
CA GLY A 43 -18.32 6.76 -9.63
C GLY A 43 -18.02 5.45 -8.89
N PRO A 44 -18.96 4.98 -8.05
CA PRO A 44 -18.78 3.77 -7.27
C PRO A 44 -18.60 2.52 -8.13
N GLY A 45 -19.34 2.40 -9.24
CA GLY A 45 -19.21 1.29 -10.18
C GLY A 45 -17.87 1.31 -10.93
N GLY A 46 -17.42 2.49 -11.38
CA GLY A 46 -16.12 2.67 -12.03
C GLY A 46 -14.97 2.30 -11.09
N ALA A 47 -15.04 2.70 -9.82
CA ALA A 47 -14.09 2.30 -8.78
C ALA A 47 -14.00 0.77 -8.64
N LEU A 48 -15.14 0.09 -8.53
CA LEU A 48 -15.18 -1.37 -8.42
C LEU A 48 -14.60 -2.08 -9.65
N VAL A 49 -14.89 -1.58 -10.86
CA VAL A 49 -14.33 -2.15 -12.11
C VAL A 49 -12.81 -1.99 -12.13
N ALA A 50 -12.29 -0.78 -11.85
CA ALA A 50 -10.85 -0.53 -11.88
C ALA A 50 -10.10 -1.36 -10.83
N TYR A 51 -10.54 -1.34 -9.58
CA TYR A 51 -9.91 -2.11 -8.50
C TYR A 51 -10.10 -3.62 -8.66
N GLY A 52 -11.24 -4.06 -9.19
CA GLY A 52 -11.48 -5.47 -9.49
C GLY A 52 -10.52 -5.98 -10.57
N PHE A 53 -10.38 -5.25 -11.67
CA PHE A 53 -9.49 -5.63 -12.77
C PHE A 53 -8.02 -5.63 -12.33
N ILE A 54 -7.54 -4.55 -11.72
CA ILE A 54 -6.18 -4.47 -11.19
C ILE A 54 -5.95 -5.53 -10.10
N GLY A 55 -6.94 -5.77 -9.24
CA GLY A 55 -6.87 -6.81 -8.22
C GLY A 55 -6.67 -8.20 -8.79
N ILE A 56 -7.39 -8.56 -9.87
CA ILE A 56 -7.21 -9.84 -10.58
C ILE A 56 -5.81 -9.92 -11.18
N MET A 57 -5.35 -8.86 -11.85
CA MET A 57 -4.01 -8.79 -12.42
C MET A 57 -2.93 -8.98 -11.34
N VAL A 58 -3.05 -8.26 -10.24
CA VAL A 58 -2.12 -8.36 -9.10
C VAL A 58 -2.15 -9.76 -8.49
N TYR A 59 -3.31 -10.37 -8.35
CA TYR A 59 -3.43 -11.73 -7.82
C TYR A 59 -2.65 -12.75 -8.68
N PHE A 60 -2.79 -12.71 -10.01
CA PHE A 60 -2.03 -13.60 -10.90
C PHE A 60 -0.53 -13.30 -10.87
N LEU A 61 -0.14 -12.01 -10.87
CA LEU A 61 1.25 -11.61 -10.74
C LEU A 61 1.87 -12.15 -9.46
N MET A 62 1.15 -12.01 -8.34
CA MET A 62 1.63 -12.45 -7.04
C MET A 62 1.69 -13.97 -6.90
N THR A 63 0.78 -14.69 -7.54
CA THR A 63 0.83 -16.16 -7.61
C THR A 63 2.11 -16.60 -8.31
N SER A 64 2.40 -16.02 -9.48
CA SER A 64 3.62 -16.33 -10.25
C SER A 64 4.89 -15.94 -9.46
N LEU A 65 4.92 -14.77 -8.85
CA LEU A 65 6.05 -14.34 -8.01
C LEU A 65 6.25 -15.27 -6.82
N GLY A 66 5.16 -15.74 -6.22
CA GLY A 66 5.19 -16.64 -5.08
C GLY A 66 5.74 -18.02 -5.41
N GLU A 67 5.41 -18.57 -6.56
CA GLU A 67 5.98 -19.82 -7.05
C GLU A 67 7.51 -19.69 -7.23
N MET A 68 7.96 -18.60 -7.87
CA MET A 68 9.37 -18.32 -8.05
C MET A 68 10.10 -18.08 -6.72
N ALA A 69 9.50 -17.33 -5.81
CA ALA A 69 10.09 -17.00 -4.51
C ALA A 69 10.14 -18.21 -3.56
N THR A 70 9.20 -19.14 -3.69
CA THR A 70 9.22 -20.42 -2.96
C THR A 70 10.31 -21.35 -3.50
N TYR A 71 10.43 -21.44 -4.83
CA TYR A 71 11.43 -22.27 -5.48
C TYR A 71 12.86 -21.74 -5.31
N LEU A 72 13.05 -20.42 -5.37
CA LEU A 72 14.35 -19.76 -5.31
C LEU A 72 14.29 -18.52 -4.41
N PRO A 73 14.30 -18.68 -3.08
CA PRO A 73 14.27 -17.56 -2.13
C PRO A 73 15.61 -16.81 -2.11
N VAL A 74 15.76 -15.80 -2.94
CA VAL A 74 16.99 -15.02 -3.11
C VAL A 74 16.76 -13.54 -2.83
N PRO A 75 17.81 -12.81 -2.39
CA PRO A 75 17.77 -11.37 -2.29
C PRO A 75 17.54 -10.72 -3.67
N GLY A 76 16.80 -9.61 -3.68
CA GLY A 76 16.51 -8.87 -4.91
C GLY A 76 15.42 -9.48 -5.79
N SER A 77 14.82 -10.61 -5.35
CA SER A 77 13.60 -11.22 -5.92
C SER A 77 13.53 -11.10 -7.46
N PHE A 78 12.54 -10.38 -7.97
CA PHE A 78 12.27 -10.27 -9.42
C PHE A 78 13.43 -9.68 -10.23
N GLY A 79 14.25 -8.78 -9.70
CA GLY A 79 15.46 -8.30 -10.38
C GLY A 79 16.48 -9.42 -10.58
N THR A 80 16.64 -10.29 -9.56
CA THR A 80 17.50 -11.47 -9.64
C THR A 80 16.93 -12.53 -10.59
N TYR A 81 15.60 -12.76 -10.56
CA TYR A 81 14.92 -13.68 -11.47
C TYR A 81 15.04 -13.21 -12.92
N ALA A 82 14.78 -11.92 -13.18
CA ALA A 82 14.92 -11.33 -14.51
C ALA A 82 16.35 -11.47 -15.04
N SER A 83 17.37 -11.20 -14.22
CA SER A 83 18.77 -11.37 -14.60
C SER A 83 19.14 -12.82 -14.91
N ARG A 84 18.50 -13.78 -14.23
CA ARG A 84 18.84 -15.19 -14.36
C ARG A 84 18.12 -15.87 -15.51
N TYR A 85 16.84 -15.53 -15.72
CA TYR A 85 15.96 -16.27 -16.63
C TYR A 85 15.63 -15.49 -17.91
N VAL A 86 15.87 -14.18 -17.96
CA VAL A 86 15.67 -13.35 -19.15
C VAL A 86 16.99 -12.84 -19.66
N ASP A 87 17.53 -11.79 -19.03
CA ASP A 87 18.80 -11.14 -19.45
C ASP A 87 19.37 -10.30 -18.28
N PRO A 88 20.71 -10.26 -18.09
CA PRO A 88 21.33 -9.46 -17.06
C PRO A 88 21.05 -7.96 -17.16
N ALA A 89 20.96 -7.39 -18.37
CA ALA A 89 20.68 -5.97 -18.57
C ALA A 89 19.20 -5.66 -18.21
N PHE A 90 18.28 -6.54 -18.58
CA PHE A 90 16.87 -6.41 -18.20
C PHE A 90 16.70 -6.45 -16.68
N GLY A 91 17.36 -7.41 -16.01
CA GLY A 91 17.34 -7.49 -14.56
C GLY A 91 17.94 -6.23 -13.88
N PHE A 92 19.00 -5.66 -14.45
CA PHE A 92 19.58 -4.40 -13.98
C PHE A 92 18.58 -3.25 -14.09
N ALA A 93 17.97 -3.08 -15.26
CA ALA A 93 16.96 -2.04 -15.48
C ALA A 93 15.75 -2.19 -14.53
N LEU A 94 15.28 -3.42 -14.31
CA LEU A 94 14.18 -3.71 -13.41
C LEU A 94 14.54 -3.38 -11.95
N GLY A 95 15.77 -3.71 -11.52
CA GLY A 95 16.26 -3.38 -10.18
C GLY A 95 16.32 -1.86 -9.93
N TRP A 96 16.81 -1.09 -10.92
CA TRP A 96 16.80 0.37 -10.86
C TRP A 96 15.39 0.96 -10.86
N ASN A 97 14.52 0.46 -11.72
CA ASN A 97 13.13 0.92 -11.78
C ASN A 97 12.44 0.70 -10.42
N TYR A 98 12.63 -0.46 -9.81
CA TYR A 98 12.03 -0.77 -8.51
C TYR A 98 12.60 0.09 -7.39
N TRP A 99 13.92 0.31 -7.37
CA TRP A 99 14.56 1.21 -6.42
C TRP A 99 14.00 2.65 -6.54
N PHE A 100 13.94 3.16 -7.77
CA PHE A 100 13.41 4.50 -8.04
C PHE A 100 11.94 4.62 -7.61
N ASN A 101 11.12 3.62 -7.94
CA ASN A 101 9.73 3.57 -7.54
C ASN A 101 9.57 3.70 -6.02
N TRP A 102 10.32 2.94 -5.23
CA TRP A 102 10.24 3.04 -3.78
C TRP A 102 10.85 4.33 -3.21
N ALA A 103 11.87 4.87 -3.83
CA ALA A 103 12.43 6.16 -3.41
C ALA A 103 11.41 7.30 -3.57
N ILE A 104 10.69 7.34 -4.69
CA ILE A 104 9.61 8.31 -4.93
C ILE A 104 8.42 8.06 -4.01
N THR A 105 8.04 6.80 -3.81
CA THR A 105 6.95 6.45 -2.88
C THR A 105 7.27 6.89 -1.45
N LEU A 106 8.48 6.65 -0.96
CA LEU A 106 8.91 7.14 0.36
C LEU A 106 8.77 8.67 0.46
N ALA A 107 9.20 9.41 -0.57
CA ALA A 107 9.06 10.86 -0.58
C ALA A 107 7.58 11.28 -0.55
N ALA A 108 6.71 10.63 -1.33
CA ALA A 108 5.27 10.90 -1.34
C ALA A 108 4.61 10.61 0.03
N GLU A 109 4.96 9.49 0.67
CA GLU A 109 4.44 9.13 1.98
C GLU A 109 4.90 10.12 3.07
N LEU A 110 6.14 10.61 3.01
CA LEU A 110 6.63 11.63 3.94
C LEU A 110 5.89 12.97 3.78
N VAL A 111 5.59 13.36 2.54
CA VAL A 111 4.79 14.56 2.25
C VAL A 111 3.35 14.37 2.74
N ALA A 112 2.73 13.23 2.47
CA ALA A 112 1.39 12.92 2.96
C ALA A 112 1.33 12.93 4.49
N GLY A 113 2.30 12.33 5.17
CA GLY A 113 2.40 12.37 6.63
C GLY A 113 2.52 13.80 7.17
N ALA A 114 3.33 14.63 6.53
CA ALA A 114 3.48 16.05 6.92
C ALA A 114 2.19 16.85 6.72
N LEU A 115 1.41 16.57 5.66
CA LEU A 115 0.11 17.20 5.44
C LEU A 115 -0.90 16.79 6.51
N ILE A 116 -0.93 15.53 6.91
CA ILE A 116 -1.77 15.05 8.02
C ILE A 116 -1.45 15.80 9.30
N MET A 117 -0.17 16.06 9.60
CA MET A 117 0.25 16.80 10.78
C MET A 117 -0.24 18.24 10.79
N LYS A 118 -0.50 18.87 9.65
CA LYS A 118 -1.10 20.21 9.58
C LYS A 118 -2.49 20.29 10.20
N TYR A 119 -3.18 19.18 10.30
CA TYR A 119 -4.48 19.12 11.01
C TYR A 119 -4.36 19.53 12.49
N TRP A 120 -3.27 19.12 13.15
CA TRP A 120 -3.03 19.45 14.56
C TRP A 120 -2.09 20.66 14.74
N PHE A 121 -1.17 20.88 13.80
CA PHE A 121 -0.11 21.89 13.87
C PHE A 121 -0.02 22.67 12.56
N PRO A 122 -1.01 23.54 12.25
CA PRO A 122 -1.09 24.25 10.97
C PRO A 122 0.10 25.19 10.72
N ASP A 123 0.68 25.76 11.79
CA ASP A 123 1.75 26.76 11.70
C ASP A 123 3.14 26.16 11.44
N ILE A 124 3.31 24.84 11.64
CA ILE A 124 4.61 24.18 11.44
C ILE A 124 4.80 23.84 9.97
N PRO A 125 5.90 24.28 9.32
CA PRO A 125 6.19 23.94 7.93
C PRO A 125 6.24 22.43 7.71
N ALA A 126 5.64 21.94 6.60
CA ALA A 126 5.56 20.52 6.27
C ALA A 126 6.95 19.84 6.19
N ILE A 127 7.99 20.59 5.74
CA ILE A 127 9.35 20.07 5.65
C ILE A 127 9.92 19.60 6.99
N VAL A 128 9.52 20.25 8.11
CA VAL A 128 9.96 19.87 9.45
C VAL A 128 9.44 18.49 9.82
N TRP A 129 8.16 18.24 9.54
CA TRP A 129 7.54 16.94 9.77
C TRP A 129 8.13 15.85 8.86
N SER A 130 8.31 16.15 7.58
CA SER A 130 8.94 15.20 6.63
C SER A 130 10.35 14.81 7.09
N ALA A 131 11.15 15.77 7.52
CA ALA A 131 12.51 15.52 8.02
C ALA A 131 12.50 14.69 9.32
N LEU A 132 11.59 15.00 10.25
CA LEU A 132 11.45 14.26 11.50
C LEU A 132 11.00 12.81 11.25
N PHE A 133 10.03 12.60 10.38
CA PHE A 133 9.57 11.26 10.01
C PHE A 133 10.66 10.47 9.29
N LEU A 134 11.38 11.08 8.35
CA LEU A 134 12.50 10.43 7.68
C LEU A 134 13.57 10.00 8.69
N ALA A 135 13.94 10.86 9.62
CA ALA A 135 14.91 10.55 10.66
C ALA A 135 14.44 9.40 11.56
N ALA A 136 13.17 9.42 11.97
CA ALA A 136 12.58 8.36 12.78
C ALA A 136 12.56 7.01 12.05
N LEU A 137 12.10 6.98 10.80
CA LEU A 137 12.08 5.77 9.98
C LEU A 137 13.49 5.24 9.70
N PHE A 138 14.44 6.14 9.43
CA PHE A 138 15.84 5.76 9.23
C PHE A 138 16.43 5.11 10.49
N LEU A 139 16.23 5.70 11.66
CA LEU A 139 16.68 5.13 12.93
C LEU A 139 16.08 3.75 13.20
N MET A 140 14.77 3.58 12.96
CA MET A 140 14.09 2.30 13.13
C MET A 140 14.71 1.21 12.24
N ASN A 141 14.99 1.54 10.97
CA ASN A 141 15.58 0.59 10.02
C ASN A 141 17.08 0.34 10.27
N TYR A 142 17.80 1.34 10.77
CA TYR A 142 19.22 1.22 11.10
C TYR A 142 19.48 0.23 12.25
N LEU A 143 18.55 0.10 13.18
CA LEU A 143 18.73 -0.74 14.38
C LEU A 143 18.78 -2.22 14.07
N SER A 144 17.81 -2.77 13.35
CA SER A 144 17.86 -4.19 12.90
C SER A 144 16.64 -4.57 12.03
N THR A 145 16.79 -5.63 11.19
CA THR A 145 15.68 -6.27 10.44
C THR A 145 14.58 -6.81 11.38
N ARG A 146 14.93 -7.23 12.58
CA ARG A 146 13.93 -7.67 13.57
C ARG A 146 13.08 -6.50 14.06
N SER A 147 13.67 -5.34 14.30
CA SER A 147 12.95 -4.12 14.69
C SER A 147 11.97 -3.69 13.58
N PHE A 148 12.39 -3.79 12.32
CA PHE A 148 11.49 -3.60 11.17
C PHE A 148 10.30 -4.57 11.22
N GLY A 149 10.54 -5.86 11.35
CA GLY A 149 9.48 -6.88 11.36
C GLY A 149 8.46 -6.67 12.49
N GLU A 150 8.90 -6.30 13.69
CA GLU A 150 8.01 -6.03 14.83
C GLU A 150 7.24 -4.71 14.64
N SER A 151 7.87 -3.64 14.14
CA SER A 151 7.19 -2.37 13.86
C SER A 151 6.16 -2.52 12.75
N GLU A 152 6.51 -3.23 11.66
CA GLU A 152 5.59 -3.47 10.56
C GLU A 152 4.42 -4.37 10.98
N TYR A 153 4.66 -5.37 11.84
CA TYR A 153 3.59 -6.16 12.45
C TYR A 153 2.59 -5.28 13.21
N PHE A 154 3.07 -4.35 14.02
CA PHE A 154 2.23 -3.42 14.78
C PHE A 154 1.45 -2.47 13.86
N PHE A 155 2.12 -1.79 12.95
CA PHE A 155 1.50 -0.86 12.01
C PHE A 155 0.48 -1.55 11.10
N SER A 156 0.84 -2.69 10.54
CA SER A 156 -0.06 -3.46 9.68
C SER A 156 -1.29 -3.97 10.44
N SER A 157 -1.11 -4.38 11.70
CA SER A 157 -2.25 -4.78 12.56
C SER A 157 -3.23 -3.63 12.76
N MET A 158 -2.74 -2.41 13.00
CA MET A 158 -3.58 -1.22 13.13
C MET A 158 -4.35 -0.93 11.84
N LYS A 159 -3.70 -0.99 10.67
CA LYS A 159 -4.34 -0.79 9.36
C LYS A 159 -5.48 -1.79 9.14
N VAL A 160 -5.18 -3.07 9.37
CA VAL A 160 -6.15 -4.17 9.21
C VAL A 160 -7.36 -3.97 10.12
N ILE A 161 -7.13 -3.68 11.39
CA ILE A 161 -8.22 -3.41 12.36
C ILE A 161 -9.06 -2.22 11.90
N THR A 162 -8.43 -1.13 11.45
CA THR A 162 -9.14 0.07 10.99
C THR A 162 -10.07 -0.24 9.82
N VAL A 163 -9.60 -1.01 8.83
CA VAL A 163 -10.45 -1.39 7.69
C VAL A 163 -11.60 -2.31 8.14
N PHE A 164 -11.35 -3.27 9.02
CA PHE A 164 -12.42 -4.12 9.55
C PHE A 164 -13.47 -3.33 10.32
N VAL A 165 -13.06 -2.40 11.18
CA VAL A 165 -13.99 -1.51 11.91
C VAL A 165 -14.80 -0.67 10.92
N PHE A 166 -14.15 -0.12 9.90
CA PHE A 166 -14.83 0.64 8.85
C PHE A 166 -15.87 -0.21 8.10
N LEU A 167 -15.50 -1.40 7.66
CA LEU A 167 -16.41 -2.31 6.96
C LEU A 167 -17.60 -2.73 7.85
N PHE A 168 -17.33 -3.00 9.11
CA PHE A 168 -18.38 -3.37 10.08
C PHE A 168 -19.35 -2.22 10.31
N VAL A 169 -18.84 -1.06 10.69
CA VAL A 169 -19.65 0.15 10.93
C VAL A 169 -20.40 0.55 9.65
N GLY A 170 -19.71 0.60 8.52
CA GLY A 170 -20.30 0.96 7.23
C GLY A 170 -21.43 0.00 6.83
N THR A 171 -21.25 -1.31 7.03
CA THR A 171 -22.30 -2.29 6.77
C THR A 171 -23.51 -2.08 7.68
N MET A 172 -23.30 -1.80 8.97
CA MET A 172 -24.38 -1.48 9.89
C MET A 172 -25.18 -0.25 9.43
N LEU A 173 -24.48 0.80 8.98
CA LEU A 173 -25.11 2.01 8.47
C LEU A 173 -25.89 1.78 7.16
N ILE A 174 -25.37 0.96 6.25
CA ILE A 174 -26.10 0.56 5.03
C ILE A 174 -27.39 -0.18 5.37
N LEU A 175 -27.36 -1.01 6.40
CA LEU A 175 -28.55 -1.75 6.89
C LEU A 175 -29.52 -0.88 7.73
N GLY A 176 -29.21 0.41 7.94
CA GLY A 176 -30.03 1.34 8.72
C GLY A 176 -29.87 1.20 10.24
N ILE A 177 -28.86 0.48 10.70
CA ILE A 177 -28.57 0.33 12.15
C ILE A 177 -27.76 1.55 12.57
N GLY A 178 -28.38 2.41 13.38
CA GLY A 178 -27.76 3.68 13.85
C GLY A 178 -28.13 4.92 13.04
N GLY A 179 -29.00 4.80 12.04
CA GLY A 179 -29.49 5.91 11.21
C GLY A 179 -30.46 5.47 10.12
N THR A 180 -30.75 6.36 9.19
CA THR A 180 -31.53 6.00 7.99
C THR A 180 -30.63 5.36 6.96
N SER A 181 -31.03 4.19 6.43
CA SER A 181 -30.29 3.55 5.32
C SER A 181 -30.32 4.43 4.07
N PRO A 182 -29.19 4.69 3.40
CA PRO A 182 -29.17 5.43 2.15
C PRO A 182 -29.76 4.63 0.96
N GLY A 183 -30.00 3.33 1.14
CA GLY A 183 -30.45 2.46 0.05
C GLY A 183 -29.50 2.47 -1.14
N PHE A 184 -30.05 2.45 -2.36
CA PHE A 184 -29.28 2.52 -3.61
C PHE A 184 -29.21 3.95 -4.20
N GLU A 185 -29.56 4.98 -3.46
CA GLU A 185 -29.66 6.36 -3.98
C GLU A 185 -28.31 6.81 -4.58
N ASN A 186 -27.21 6.59 -3.89
CA ASN A 186 -25.87 6.98 -4.37
C ASN A 186 -25.38 6.18 -5.61
N TRP A 187 -25.99 5.04 -5.89
CA TRP A 187 -25.68 4.21 -7.06
C TRP A 187 -26.48 4.60 -8.31
N THR A 188 -27.53 5.37 -8.14
CA THR A 188 -28.44 5.80 -9.21
C THR A 188 -28.49 7.30 -9.39
N ARG A 189 -27.72 8.05 -8.59
CA ARG A 189 -27.68 9.51 -8.58
C ARG A 189 -26.88 10.04 -9.78
N GLY A 190 -27.46 10.94 -10.57
CA GLY A 190 -26.78 11.59 -11.69
C GLY A 190 -26.21 10.60 -12.70
N GLU A 191 -24.89 10.63 -12.90
CA GLU A 191 -24.18 9.71 -13.79
C GLU A 191 -23.75 8.38 -13.12
N ALA A 192 -24.00 8.22 -11.80
CA ALA A 192 -23.67 6.97 -11.13
C ALA A 192 -24.42 5.78 -11.77
N PRO A 193 -23.86 4.57 -11.75
CA PRO A 193 -22.61 4.19 -11.06
C PRO A 193 -21.32 4.42 -11.86
N PHE A 194 -21.37 4.89 -13.12
CA PHE A 194 -20.23 5.02 -14.04
C PHE A 194 -20.06 6.46 -14.53
N VAL A 195 -19.54 7.31 -13.66
CA VAL A 195 -19.34 8.74 -13.92
C VAL A 195 -18.26 8.94 -15.00
N GLY A 196 -18.52 9.79 -16.00
CA GLY A 196 -17.60 10.09 -17.09
C GLY A 196 -17.27 8.90 -18.00
N GLY A 197 -17.95 7.77 -17.84
CA GLY A 197 -17.86 6.60 -18.69
C GLY A 197 -16.49 5.92 -18.69
N PHE A 198 -16.15 5.28 -19.82
CA PHE A 198 -14.93 4.47 -19.95
C PHE A 198 -13.63 5.26 -19.76
N ALA A 199 -13.59 6.52 -20.22
CA ALA A 199 -12.40 7.36 -20.10
C ALA A 199 -12.02 7.62 -18.63
N SER A 200 -13.00 7.91 -17.78
CA SER A 200 -12.80 8.12 -16.35
C SER A 200 -12.34 6.84 -15.65
N ILE A 201 -12.88 5.69 -16.04
CA ILE A 201 -12.42 4.40 -15.51
C ILE A 201 -10.94 4.18 -15.87
N MET A 202 -10.54 4.46 -17.12
CA MET A 202 -9.14 4.35 -17.53
C MET A 202 -8.24 5.33 -16.78
N ALA A 203 -8.68 6.54 -16.50
CA ALA A 203 -7.90 7.53 -15.76
C ALA A 203 -7.58 7.05 -14.34
N ILE A 204 -8.51 6.38 -13.66
CA ILE A 204 -8.30 5.90 -12.29
C ILE A 204 -7.49 4.59 -12.20
N PHE A 205 -7.19 3.91 -13.33
CA PHE A 205 -6.36 2.68 -13.30
C PHE A 205 -4.97 2.93 -12.72
N MET A 206 -4.36 4.08 -12.96
CA MET A 206 -3.06 4.43 -12.38
C MET A 206 -3.14 4.53 -10.85
N VAL A 207 -4.18 5.18 -10.34
CA VAL A 207 -4.43 5.30 -8.89
C VAL A 207 -4.71 3.94 -8.27
N ALA A 208 -5.52 3.12 -8.94
CA ALA A 208 -5.78 1.76 -8.51
C ALA A 208 -4.49 0.93 -8.49
N GLY A 209 -3.65 1.01 -9.53
CA GLY A 209 -2.35 0.33 -9.57
C GLY A 209 -1.44 0.74 -8.42
N PHE A 210 -1.33 2.05 -8.14
CA PHE A 210 -0.56 2.57 -7.01
C PHE A 210 -1.09 2.05 -5.66
N SER A 211 -2.41 1.91 -5.51
CA SER A 211 -3.02 1.41 -4.27
C SER A 211 -2.64 -0.05 -3.95
N PHE A 212 -2.22 -0.83 -4.94
CA PHE A 212 -1.75 -2.21 -4.76
C PHE A 212 -0.24 -2.33 -4.58
N GLN A 213 0.52 -1.23 -4.66
CA GLN A 213 1.96 -1.21 -4.39
C GLN A 213 2.25 -1.72 -2.98
N GLY A 214 3.34 -2.47 -2.82
CA GLY A 214 3.70 -3.13 -1.56
C GLY A 214 3.15 -4.56 -1.43
N THR A 215 2.26 -5.00 -2.33
CA THR A 215 1.82 -6.40 -2.38
C THR A 215 2.99 -7.33 -2.68
N GLU A 216 3.91 -6.91 -3.54
CA GLU A 216 5.10 -7.63 -3.99
C GLU A 216 6.19 -7.77 -2.90
N LEU A 217 6.09 -7.02 -1.80
CA LEU A 217 7.05 -7.08 -0.68
C LEU A 217 7.21 -8.47 -0.10
N ILE A 218 6.21 -9.32 -0.20
CA ILE A 218 6.28 -10.74 0.20
C ILE A 218 7.39 -11.45 -0.58
N GLY A 219 7.46 -11.23 -1.89
CA GLY A 219 8.49 -11.82 -2.75
C GLY A 219 9.88 -11.31 -2.41
N VAL A 220 10.02 -10.03 -2.09
CA VAL A 220 11.31 -9.42 -1.70
C VAL A 220 11.74 -9.92 -0.31
N ALA A 221 10.81 -9.99 0.64
CA ALA A 221 11.07 -10.48 1.99
C ALA A 221 11.28 -12.01 2.08
N ALA A 222 11.03 -12.74 0.99
CA ALA A 222 11.15 -14.21 0.96
C ALA A 222 12.55 -14.69 1.36
N GLY A 223 13.61 -13.98 0.94
CA GLY A 223 14.99 -14.30 1.30
C GLY A 223 15.31 -14.15 2.79
N GLU A 224 14.51 -13.38 3.54
CA GLU A 224 14.65 -13.12 4.98
C GLU A 224 13.68 -13.93 5.84
N SER A 225 12.80 -14.74 5.23
CA SER A 225 11.87 -15.63 5.93
C SER A 225 12.59 -16.82 6.58
N GLU A 226 12.17 -17.18 7.80
CA GLU A 226 12.68 -18.37 8.50
C GLU A 226 12.33 -19.67 7.75
N ASP A 227 11.12 -19.76 7.17
CA ASP A 227 10.64 -20.92 6.43
C ASP A 227 9.88 -20.46 5.15
N PRO A 228 10.61 -20.12 4.05
CA PRO A 228 10.00 -19.58 2.84
C PRO A 228 8.98 -20.52 2.21
N GLU A 229 9.26 -21.82 2.16
CA GLU A 229 8.42 -22.83 1.51
C GLU A 229 7.01 -22.92 2.11
N LYS A 230 6.87 -22.65 3.42
CA LYS A 230 5.58 -22.64 4.11
C LYS A 230 4.97 -21.24 4.19
N ASN A 231 5.79 -20.21 4.41
CA ASN A 231 5.30 -18.88 4.72
C ASN A 231 4.83 -18.13 3.46
N ILE A 232 5.52 -18.29 2.32
CA ILE A 232 5.18 -17.58 1.09
C ILE A 232 3.83 -18.01 0.53
N PRO A 233 3.51 -19.30 0.34
CA PRO A 233 2.21 -19.72 -0.17
C PRO A 233 1.04 -19.24 0.70
N LYS A 234 1.19 -19.28 2.03
CA LYS A 234 0.17 -18.78 2.96
C LYS A 234 -0.03 -17.27 2.82
N ALA A 235 1.06 -16.52 2.72
CA ALA A 235 1.02 -15.08 2.56
C ALA A 235 0.33 -14.70 1.23
N ILE A 236 0.62 -15.38 0.14
CA ILE A 236 -0.01 -15.13 -1.17
C ILE A 236 -1.50 -15.46 -1.15
N HIS A 237 -1.90 -16.57 -0.52
CA HIS A 237 -3.32 -16.88 -0.38
C HIS A 237 -4.09 -15.77 0.37
N SER A 238 -3.45 -15.11 1.34
CA SER A 238 -4.06 -13.98 2.06
C SER A 238 -4.28 -12.74 1.18
N ILE A 239 -3.56 -12.59 0.07
CA ILE A 239 -3.70 -11.47 -0.87
C ILE A 239 -5.10 -11.45 -1.50
N PHE A 240 -5.65 -12.61 -1.87
CA PHE A 240 -6.99 -12.70 -2.42
C PHE A 240 -8.05 -12.10 -1.48
N TRP A 241 -8.02 -12.51 -0.22
CA TRP A 241 -8.96 -12.01 0.79
C TRP A 241 -8.75 -10.52 1.07
N ARG A 242 -7.50 -10.06 1.03
CA ARG A 242 -7.19 -8.65 1.16
C ARG A 242 -7.80 -7.82 0.03
N ILE A 243 -7.62 -8.25 -1.22
CA ILE A 243 -8.20 -7.57 -2.38
C ILE A 243 -9.72 -7.50 -2.23
N LEU A 244 -10.36 -8.62 -1.94
CA LEU A 244 -11.80 -8.71 -1.84
C LEU A 244 -12.36 -7.85 -0.70
N LEU A 245 -11.81 -7.97 0.49
CA LEU A 245 -12.35 -7.31 1.68
C LEU A 245 -11.91 -5.84 1.77
N PHE A 246 -10.62 -5.55 1.58
CA PHE A 246 -10.09 -4.23 1.91
C PHE A 246 -10.26 -3.23 0.77
N TYR A 247 -10.21 -3.67 -0.49
CA TYR A 247 -10.43 -2.78 -1.62
C TYR A 247 -11.88 -2.83 -2.11
N ILE A 248 -12.35 -3.97 -2.55
CA ILE A 248 -13.71 -4.09 -3.09
C ILE A 248 -14.75 -3.80 -2.00
N GLY A 249 -14.60 -4.39 -0.80
CA GLY A 249 -15.50 -4.12 0.32
C GLY A 249 -15.52 -2.65 0.74
N ALA A 250 -14.36 -1.99 0.80
CA ALA A 250 -14.28 -0.57 1.14
C ALA A 250 -15.00 0.31 0.10
N PHE A 251 -14.77 0.09 -1.21
CA PHE A 251 -15.45 0.87 -2.25
C PHE A 251 -16.96 0.60 -2.33
N VAL A 252 -17.39 -0.63 -2.01
CA VAL A 252 -18.82 -0.91 -1.83
C VAL A 252 -19.40 -0.04 -0.71
N VAL A 253 -18.78 -0.05 0.46
CA VAL A 253 -19.25 0.75 1.62
C VAL A 253 -19.22 2.25 1.29
N ILE A 254 -18.13 2.77 0.72
CA ILE A 254 -18.02 4.18 0.34
C ILE A 254 -19.12 4.53 -0.66
N GLY A 255 -19.31 3.72 -1.70
CA GLY A 255 -20.29 3.97 -2.75
C GLY A 255 -21.75 3.97 -2.26
N PHE A 256 -22.06 3.21 -1.22
CA PHE A 256 -23.40 3.28 -0.59
C PHE A 256 -23.57 4.52 0.30
N LEU A 257 -22.52 4.92 1.04
CA LEU A 257 -22.64 5.94 2.09
C LEU A 257 -22.30 7.36 1.64
N ILE A 258 -21.49 7.52 0.58
CA ILE A 258 -21.06 8.83 0.10
C ILE A 258 -21.44 8.99 -1.37
N PRO A 259 -22.18 10.04 -1.76
CA PRO A 259 -22.41 10.34 -3.16
C PRO A 259 -21.12 10.77 -3.86
N TYR A 260 -20.94 10.38 -5.11
CA TYR A 260 -19.73 10.69 -5.90
C TYR A 260 -19.51 12.19 -6.11
N ASP A 261 -20.57 13.00 -6.08
CA ASP A 261 -20.56 14.45 -6.24
C ASP A 261 -20.41 15.21 -4.91
N ASP A 262 -20.02 14.53 -3.83
CA ASP A 262 -19.78 15.17 -2.55
C ASP A 262 -18.61 16.16 -2.64
N PRO A 263 -18.81 17.43 -2.25
CA PRO A 263 -17.76 18.45 -2.32
C PRO A 263 -16.49 18.07 -1.54
N ASN A 264 -16.64 17.30 -0.47
CA ASN A 264 -15.51 16.86 0.34
C ASN A 264 -14.70 15.74 -0.33
N LEU A 265 -15.31 14.93 -1.19
CA LEU A 265 -14.57 13.97 -2.03
C LEU A 265 -13.79 14.69 -3.14
N LEU A 266 -14.39 15.73 -3.76
CA LEU A 266 -13.78 16.52 -4.84
C LEU A 266 -12.56 17.33 -4.34
N ASN A 267 -12.56 17.72 -3.07
CA ASN A 267 -11.45 18.45 -2.42
C ASN A 267 -10.36 17.53 -1.87
N SER A 268 -10.41 16.25 -2.13
CA SER A 268 -9.41 15.27 -1.71
C SER A 268 -8.09 15.34 -2.50
N SER A 269 -7.80 16.47 -3.15
CA SER A 269 -6.47 16.78 -3.67
C SER A 269 -5.42 16.67 -2.57
N VAL A 270 -4.18 16.40 -2.95
CA VAL A 270 -3.02 16.21 -2.05
C VAL A 270 -2.87 17.33 -1.00
N GLU A 271 -3.49 18.49 -1.22
CA GLU A 271 -3.49 19.63 -0.30
C GLU A 271 -4.43 19.46 0.89
N ASN A 272 -5.44 18.58 0.80
CA ASN A 272 -6.45 18.37 1.85
C ASN A 272 -6.56 16.89 2.26
N VAL A 273 -5.46 16.27 2.65
CA VAL A 273 -5.39 14.89 3.17
C VAL A 273 -6.31 14.68 4.40
N ALA A 274 -6.79 15.75 4.99
CA ALA A 274 -7.69 15.71 6.15
C ALA A 274 -9.03 15.00 5.87
N ILE A 275 -9.40 14.76 4.60
CA ILE A 275 -10.74 14.27 4.26
C ILE A 275 -10.65 12.95 3.48
N SER A 276 -10.16 11.92 4.17
CA SER A 276 -10.28 10.53 3.69
C SER A 276 -11.76 10.14 3.57
N PRO A 277 -12.19 9.42 2.52
CA PRO A 277 -13.57 8.90 2.44
C PRO A 277 -13.96 8.05 3.66
N PHE A 278 -13.00 7.37 4.28
CA PHE A 278 -13.21 6.65 5.54
C PHE A 278 -13.57 7.60 6.69
N THR A 279 -12.87 8.74 6.76
CA THR A 279 -13.15 9.79 7.77
C THR A 279 -14.51 10.41 7.52
N LEU A 280 -14.86 10.71 6.25
CA LEU A 280 -16.16 11.28 5.90
C LEU A 280 -17.34 10.40 6.30
N VAL A 281 -17.21 9.09 6.13
CA VAL A 281 -18.25 8.15 6.61
C VAL A 281 -18.43 8.26 8.11
N LEU A 282 -17.34 8.24 8.87
CA LEU A 282 -17.39 8.30 10.34
C LEU A 282 -17.92 9.65 10.84
N ASP A 283 -17.56 10.75 10.20
CA ASP A 283 -18.00 12.10 10.55
C ASP A 283 -19.50 12.30 10.29
N ARG A 284 -20.01 11.89 9.13
CA ARG A 284 -21.42 11.99 8.78
C ARG A 284 -22.36 11.27 9.74
N PHE A 285 -21.89 10.21 10.36
CA PHE A 285 -22.68 9.42 11.32
C PHE A 285 -22.41 9.81 12.77
N GLY A 286 -21.79 10.97 13.02
CA GLY A 286 -21.66 11.58 14.34
C GLY A 286 -20.56 10.99 15.23
N PHE A 287 -19.62 10.26 14.65
CA PHE A 287 -18.47 9.71 15.37
C PHE A 287 -17.30 10.70 15.45
N ALA A 288 -17.53 11.91 16.01
CA ALA A 288 -16.52 12.99 16.05
C ALA A 288 -15.18 12.58 16.70
N PHE A 289 -15.20 11.73 17.72
CA PHE A 289 -13.98 11.16 18.31
C PHE A 289 -13.27 10.20 17.34
N ALA A 290 -14.03 9.49 16.51
CA ALA A 290 -13.46 8.58 15.52
C ALA A 290 -12.70 9.31 14.42
N VAL A 291 -13.04 10.56 14.10
CA VAL A 291 -12.30 11.40 13.13
C VAL A 291 -10.85 11.59 13.59
N GLN A 292 -10.62 12.00 14.83
CA GLN A 292 -9.26 12.21 15.34
C GLN A 292 -8.46 10.90 15.43
N LEU A 293 -9.10 9.84 15.92
CA LEU A 293 -8.50 8.51 15.93
C LEU A 293 -8.13 8.06 14.51
N HIS A 294 -9.01 8.30 13.55
CA HIS A 294 -8.78 7.90 12.16
C HIS A 294 -7.61 8.66 11.52
N GLN A 295 -7.46 9.96 11.81
CA GLN A 295 -6.28 10.72 11.38
C GLN A 295 -4.97 10.12 11.92
N CYS A 296 -4.95 9.70 13.19
CA CYS A 296 -3.81 8.99 13.76
C CYS A 296 -3.53 7.66 13.02
N TYR A 297 -4.60 6.92 12.65
CA TYR A 297 -4.44 5.68 11.90
C TYR A 297 -3.94 5.91 10.47
N ILE A 298 -4.43 6.92 9.77
CA ILE A 298 -3.91 7.28 8.44
C ILE A 298 -2.42 7.63 8.55
N LEU A 299 -2.03 8.45 9.53
CA LEU A 299 -0.63 8.78 9.77
C LEU A 299 0.23 7.53 9.99
N THR A 300 -0.22 6.60 10.83
CA THR A 300 0.51 5.35 11.04
C THR A 300 0.56 4.48 9.78
N ALA A 301 -0.49 4.48 8.96
CA ALA A 301 -0.53 3.75 7.70
C ALA A 301 0.48 4.30 6.68
N VAL A 302 0.55 5.63 6.56
CA VAL A 302 1.50 6.37 5.71
C VAL A 302 2.94 6.09 6.16
N LEU A 303 3.22 6.23 7.46
CA LEU A 303 4.55 5.98 8.01
C LEU A 303 4.98 4.51 7.86
N SER A 304 4.06 3.56 7.98
CA SER A 304 4.34 2.14 7.72
C SER A 304 4.68 1.87 6.25
N ALA A 305 3.97 2.50 5.30
CA ALA A 305 4.32 2.38 3.88
C ALA A 305 5.71 2.95 3.60
N GLY A 306 6.04 4.12 4.19
CA GLY A 306 7.38 4.70 4.14
C GLY A 306 8.46 3.81 4.79
N ASN A 307 8.15 3.17 5.93
CA ASN A 307 9.04 2.23 6.60
C ASN A 307 9.36 1.02 5.73
N SER A 308 8.33 0.43 5.11
CA SER A 308 8.50 -0.67 4.16
C SER A 308 9.35 -0.26 2.95
N GLY A 309 9.10 0.93 2.38
CA GLY A 309 9.91 1.48 1.30
C GLY A 309 11.38 1.60 1.66
N LEU A 310 11.68 2.18 2.81
CA LEU A 310 13.05 2.40 3.27
C LEU A 310 13.81 1.08 3.49
N MET A 311 13.16 0.05 4.04
CA MET A 311 13.76 -1.28 4.24
C MET A 311 14.14 -1.94 2.92
N HIS A 312 13.33 -1.77 1.87
CA HIS A 312 13.52 -2.49 0.60
C HIS A 312 14.47 -1.78 -0.37
N LEU A 313 14.73 -0.48 -0.20
CA LEU A 313 15.70 0.28 -1.03
C LEU A 313 17.08 -0.39 -1.08
N PRO A 314 17.72 -0.78 0.05
CA PRO A 314 19.00 -1.47 0.02
C PRO A 314 18.92 -2.88 -0.58
N ALA A 315 17.84 -3.62 -0.30
CA ALA A 315 17.69 -5.00 -0.76
C ALA A 315 17.69 -5.13 -2.29
N CYS A 316 17.13 -4.14 -2.99
CA CYS A 316 17.10 -4.11 -4.44
C CYS A 316 18.45 -3.75 -5.07
N TYR A 317 19.25 -2.95 -4.38
CA TYR A 317 20.51 -2.41 -4.89
C TYR A 317 21.75 -3.25 -4.53
N MET A 318 21.73 -3.90 -3.36
CA MET A 318 22.85 -4.69 -2.83
C MET A 318 23.39 -5.78 -3.77
N PRO A 319 22.59 -6.55 -4.51
CA PRO A 319 23.12 -7.57 -5.43
C PRO A 319 24.01 -6.97 -6.53
N TRP A 320 23.75 -5.73 -6.95
CA TRP A 320 24.48 -5.04 -8.01
C TRP A 320 25.78 -4.44 -7.51
N LEU A 321 25.78 -3.84 -6.32
CA LEU A 321 27.00 -3.32 -5.68
C LEU A 321 28.04 -4.43 -5.48
N LYS A 322 27.62 -5.63 -5.05
CA LYS A 322 28.52 -6.78 -4.84
C LYS A 322 29.12 -7.33 -6.12
N LYS A 323 28.43 -7.20 -7.26
CA LYS A 323 28.94 -7.66 -8.56
C LYS A 323 29.84 -6.61 -9.27
N GLY A 324 30.05 -5.42 -8.66
CA GLY A 324 30.82 -4.34 -9.25
C GLY A 324 30.21 -3.79 -10.55
N MET A 325 28.96 -4.13 -10.87
CA MET A 325 28.30 -3.76 -12.11
C MET A 325 27.92 -2.29 -12.15
N HIS A 326 27.72 -1.66 -11.00
CA HIS A 326 27.35 -0.25 -10.92
C HIS A 326 28.36 0.69 -11.58
N LEU A 327 29.66 0.47 -11.38
CA LEU A 327 30.69 1.32 -11.97
C LEU A 327 30.96 0.99 -13.45
N ARG A 328 30.78 -0.26 -13.87
CA ARG A 328 31.05 -0.66 -15.27
C ARG A 328 30.03 -0.13 -16.27
N TYR A 329 28.75 -0.02 -15.87
CA TYR A 329 27.69 0.49 -16.78
C TYR A 329 27.55 2.01 -16.78
N LEU A 330 28.13 2.71 -15.77
CA LEU A 330 28.17 4.17 -15.75
C LEU A 330 29.44 4.74 -16.42
N LEU A 331 30.44 3.91 -16.70
CA LEU A 331 31.73 4.32 -17.28
C LEU A 331 31.90 3.91 -18.77
N ASN A 332 30.96 3.17 -19.33
CA ASN A 332 30.81 2.87 -20.75
C ASN A 332 29.56 3.54 -21.31
#